data_d0bb3f958f43280e63a70c67c20cdb2e
#
_entry.id   d0bb3f958f43280e63a70c67c20cdb2e
#
_cell.length_a   1.000
_cell.length_b   1.000
_cell.length_c   1.000
_cell.angle_alpha   90.00
_cell.angle_beta   90.00
_cell.angle_gamma   90.00
#
_symmetry.space_group_name_H-M   'P 1'
#
loop_
_entity.id
_entity.type
_entity.pdbx_description
1 polymer ?
#
loop_
_entity_poly.entity_id
_entity_poly.type
_entity_poly.pdbx_seq_one_letter_code
_entity_poly.pdbx_strand_id
1 'polypeptide(L)'
;MQRYLQNSKLQNMGLGLFDSWASTFGEVVTSIELAPEGTGYRAKSRFARFYNIPELMNMFKEIADIKTSDQLKLPVPEAEYETVVLKPTEQQKEIVESLGERAEVVRNGGVDASVDNMLKITNDGRKLALDQRLVNELLPDNPESKISVCAKKSYEIWKDTAAQKSAQLIFCDLSTPKGDGSFNVYDDLKQ
;
A
#
# COMPACT_ATOMS: atom_id res chain seq x y z
N MET A 1 -8.30 19.58 0.32
CA MET A 1 -8.50 20.37 1.56
C MET A 1 -8.56 21.86 1.24
N GLN A 2 -7.53 22.51 0.70
CA GLN A 2 -7.48 23.96 0.43
C GLN A 2 -8.65 24.46 -0.42
N ARG A 3 -9.04 23.73 -1.48
CA ARG A 3 -10.19 24.07 -2.32
C ARG A 3 -11.50 24.24 -1.53
N TYR A 4 -11.71 23.47 -0.48
CA TYR A 4 -12.92 23.57 0.32
C TYR A 4 -12.88 24.69 1.36
N LEU A 5 -11.70 24.98 1.88
CA LEU A 5 -11.52 25.92 2.98
C LEU A 5 -11.16 27.35 2.50
N GLN A 6 -10.57 27.47 1.31
CA GLN A 6 -10.08 28.75 0.74
C GLN A 6 -10.55 29.00 -0.69
N ASN A 7 -11.70 28.50 -1.10
CA ASN A 7 -12.14 28.56 -2.50
C ASN A 7 -12.12 30.00 -3.05
N SER A 8 -12.69 30.95 -2.32
CA SER A 8 -12.75 32.36 -2.75
C SER A 8 -11.35 32.98 -2.92
N LYS A 9 -10.42 32.67 -2.01
CA LYS A 9 -9.04 33.14 -2.09
C LYS A 9 -8.33 32.53 -3.30
N LEU A 10 -8.49 31.22 -3.52
CA LEU A 10 -7.91 30.55 -4.69
C LEU A 10 -8.45 31.13 -6.00
N GLN A 11 -9.75 31.41 -6.08
CA GLN A 11 -10.35 32.05 -7.26
C GLN A 11 -9.78 33.45 -7.49
N ASN A 12 -9.68 34.29 -6.46
CA ASN A 12 -9.12 35.63 -6.55
C ASN A 12 -7.65 35.63 -7.00
N MET A 13 -6.91 34.59 -6.70
CA MET A 13 -5.51 34.41 -7.11
C MET A 13 -5.36 33.69 -8.46
N GLY A 14 -6.47 33.34 -9.15
CA GLY A 14 -6.42 32.59 -10.39
C GLY A 14 -6.07 31.09 -10.20
N LEU A 15 -6.07 30.59 -8.96
CA LEU A 15 -5.68 29.23 -8.58
C LEU A 15 -6.89 28.31 -8.32
N GLY A 16 -8.08 28.70 -8.75
CA GLY A 16 -9.32 27.95 -8.53
C GLY A 16 -9.38 26.62 -9.28
N LEU A 17 -8.66 26.50 -10.40
CA LEU A 17 -8.51 25.25 -11.13
C LEU A 17 -7.29 24.48 -10.65
N PHE A 18 -7.40 23.15 -10.61
CA PHE A 18 -6.30 22.29 -10.16
C PHE A 18 -5.03 22.49 -11.00
N ASP A 19 -5.14 22.60 -12.30
CA ASP A 19 -3.98 22.76 -13.20
C ASP A 19 -3.23 24.08 -12.93
N SER A 20 -3.96 25.17 -12.68
CA SER A 20 -3.34 26.45 -12.31
C SER A 20 -2.64 26.38 -10.96
N TRP A 21 -3.28 25.73 -9.98
CA TRP A 21 -2.70 25.49 -8.66
C TRP A 21 -1.47 24.58 -8.76
N ALA A 22 -1.58 23.48 -9.51
CA ALA A 22 -0.49 22.54 -9.69
C ALA A 22 0.71 23.13 -10.42
N SER A 23 0.50 24.00 -11.42
CA SER A 23 1.59 24.70 -12.11
C SER A 23 2.29 25.73 -11.22
N THR A 24 1.62 26.25 -10.18
CA THR A 24 2.17 27.24 -9.26
C THR A 24 2.92 26.58 -8.09
N PHE A 25 2.48 25.43 -7.61
CA PHE A 25 3.00 24.80 -6.40
C PHE A 25 3.54 23.40 -6.61
N GLY A 26 3.40 22.82 -7.79
CA GLY A 26 3.75 21.44 -8.06
C GLY A 26 4.79 21.27 -9.14
N GLU A 27 5.62 20.28 -8.96
CA GLU A 27 6.61 19.84 -9.92
C GLU A 27 6.24 18.44 -10.43
N VAL A 28 6.12 18.30 -11.73
CA VAL A 28 5.95 17.02 -12.40
C VAL A 28 7.33 16.45 -12.69
N VAL A 29 7.63 15.32 -12.07
CA VAL A 29 8.90 14.62 -12.28
C VAL A 29 8.64 13.38 -13.15
N THR A 30 9.45 13.23 -14.20
CA THR A 30 9.46 12.03 -15.02
C THR A 30 10.54 11.09 -14.50
N SER A 31 10.16 9.90 -14.11
CA SER A 31 11.05 8.84 -13.67
C SER A 31 10.94 7.62 -14.58
N ILE A 32 12.06 6.93 -14.74
CA ILE A 32 12.09 5.62 -15.39
C ILE A 32 11.80 4.58 -14.31
N GLU A 33 10.76 3.79 -14.49
CA GLU A 33 10.36 2.73 -13.57
C GLU A 33 10.24 1.40 -14.31
N LEU A 34 10.40 0.30 -13.57
CA LEU A 34 10.14 -1.02 -14.11
C LEU A 34 8.67 -1.10 -14.53
N ALA A 35 8.43 -1.66 -15.72
CA ALA A 35 7.05 -1.88 -16.17
C ALA A 35 6.33 -2.86 -15.23
N PRO A 36 5.01 -2.70 -14.99
CA PRO A 36 4.26 -3.58 -14.09
C PRO A 36 4.32 -5.05 -14.48
N GLU A 37 4.57 -5.33 -15.75
CA GLU A 37 4.71 -6.67 -16.32
C GLU A 37 6.03 -7.35 -15.90
N GLY A 38 6.93 -6.62 -15.22
CA GLY A 38 8.23 -7.12 -14.80
C GLY A 38 9.29 -7.14 -15.91
N THR A 39 8.93 -6.76 -17.12
CA THR A 39 9.83 -6.73 -18.30
C THR A 39 9.94 -5.31 -18.87
N GLY A 40 11.19 -4.83 -18.99
CA GLY A 40 11.47 -3.51 -19.55
C GLY A 40 11.20 -2.34 -18.61
N TYR A 41 11.45 -1.14 -19.13
CA TYR A 41 11.30 0.12 -18.39
C TYR A 41 10.34 1.05 -19.12
N ARG A 42 9.60 1.85 -18.35
CA ARG A 42 8.74 2.91 -18.89
C ARG A 42 9.05 4.24 -18.22
N ALA A 43 8.97 5.32 -18.98
CA ALA A 43 8.98 6.67 -18.43
C ALA A 43 7.57 7.03 -17.95
N LYS A 44 7.43 7.46 -16.70
CA LYS A 44 6.17 7.92 -16.15
C LYS A 44 6.34 9.25 -15.44
N SER A 45 5.51 10.21 -15.84
CA SER A 45 5.47 11.54 -15.23
C SER A 45 4.41 11.55 -14.12
N ARG A 46 4.80 12.06 -12.96
CA ARG A 46 3.91 12.18 -11.80
C ARG A 46 4.13 13.53 -11.13
N PHE A 47 3.06 14.07 -10.57
CA PHE A 47 3.18 15.14 -9.59
C PHE A 47 3.89 14.58 -8.35
N ALA A 48 5.14 14.96 -8.14
CA ALA A 48 6.01 14.31 -7.17
C ALA A 48 6.57 15.24 -6.10
N ARG A 49 6.66 16.51 -6.37
CA ARG A 49 7.25 17.49 -5.45
C ARG A 49 6.42 18.75 -5.38
N PHE A 50 6.58 19.45 -4.27
CA PHE A 50 6.07 20.80 -4.13
C PHE A 50 7.21 21.80 -4.28
N TYR A 51 6.96 22.90 -4.94
CA TYR A 51 7.81 24.07 -4.94
C TYR A 51 7.02 25.29 -4.50
N ASN A 52 7.67 26.45 -4.37
CA ASN A 52 7.06 27.63 -3.78
C ASN A 52 6.39 27.35 -2.40
N ILE A 53 7.04 26.50 -1.63
CA ILE A 53 6.55 26.01 -0.34
C ILE A 53 6.26 27.15 0.65
N PRO A 54 7.07 28.22 0.77
CA PRO A 54 6.80 29.30 1.71
C PRO A 54 5.44 29.96 1.47
N GLU A 55 5.09 30.23 0.23
CA GLU A 55 3.80 30.83 -0.12
C GLU A 55 2.64 29.88 0.11
N LEU A 56 2.78 28.63 -0.34
CA LEU A 56 1.79 27.60 -0.09
C LEU A 56 1.53 27.42 1.42
N MET A 57 2.58 27.39 2.21
CA MET A 57 2.48 27.24 3.67
C MET A 57 1.85 28.47 4.34
N ASN A 58 2.18 29.67 3.87
CA ASN A 58 1.56 30.90 4.37
C ASN A 58 0.05 30.90 4.12
N MET A 59 -0.36 30.53 2.91
CA MET A 59 -1.78 30.39 2.57
C MET A 59 -2.45 29.32 3.44
N PHE A 60 -1.79 28.19 3.65
CA PHE A 60 -2.37 27.08 4.40
C PHE A 60 -2.51 27.39 5.91
N LYS A 61 -1.54 28.10 6.49
CA LYS A 61 -1.56 28.53 7.89
C LYS A 61 -2.71 29.47 8.24
N GLU A 62 -3.31 30.15 7.27
CA GLU A 62 -4.48 31.01 7.51
C GLU A 62 -5.73 30.21 7.92
N ILE A 63 -5.79 28.94 7.54
CA ILE A 63 -6.97 28.09 7.72
C ILE A 63 -6.68 26.80 8.49
N ALA A 64 -5.42 26.55 8.82
CA ALA A 64 -5.00 25.32 9.48
C ALA A 64 -4.02 25.63 10.62
N ASP A 65 -4.27 25.04 11.78
CA ASP A 65 -3.26 24.95 12.83
C ASP A 65 -2.37 23.76 12.55
N ILE A 66 -1.09 24.02 12.28
CA ILE A 66 -0.10 23.01 11.92
C ILE A 66 0.84 22.81 13.10
N LYS A 67 0.85 21.60 13.63
CA LYS A 67 1.79 21.17 14.66
C LYS A 67 2.60 19.98 14.15
N THR A 68 3.90 20.10 14.21
CA THR A 68 4.82 18.96 13.95
C THR A 68 4.92 18.08 15.20
N SER A 69 5.39 16.84 15.03
CA SER A 69 5.60 15.91 16.15
C SER A 69 6.50 16.52 17.24
N ASP A 70 7.55 17.24 16.83
CA ASP A 70 8.47 17.90 17.76
C ASP A 70 7.82 19.01 18.57
N GLN A 71 6.84 19.72 17.99
CA GLN A 71 6.08 20.77 18.68
C GLN A 71 5.06 20.19 19.66
N LEU A 72 4.50 19.02 19.34
CA LEU A 72 3.53 18.35 20.18
C LEU A 72 4.14 17.68 21.40
N LYS A 73 5.44 17.35 21.35
CA LYS A 73 6.17 16.65 22.42
C LYS A 73 5.40 15.46 22.98
N LEU A 74 4.77 14.70 22.07
CA LEU A 74 4.04 13.51 22.45
C LEU A 74 4.99 12.46 23.04
N PRO A 75 4.57 11.72 24.07
CA PRO A 75 5.31 10.61 24.60
C PRO A 75 5.26 9.45 23.58
N VAL A 76 6.16 9.47 22.60
CA VAL A 76 6.28 8.43 21.60
C VAL A 76 7.33 7.42 22.10
N PRO A 77 7.00 6.12 22.18
CA PRO A 77 7.96 5.11 22.56
C PRO A 77 9.08 4.98 21.51
N GLU A 78 10.27 4.63 21.94
CA GLU A 78 11.31 4.19 21.04
C GLU A 78 10.85 2.93 20.30
N ALA A 79 11.07 2.91 18.98
CA ALA A 79 10.67 1.80 18.14
C ALA A 79 11.89 1.11 17.54
N GLU A 80 11.94 -0.20 17.69
CA GLU A 80 12.87 -1.06 16.98
C GLU A 80 12.14 -1.66 15.76
N TYR A 81 12.83 -1.66 14.62
CA TYR A 81 12.26 -2.16 13.36
C TYR A 81 12.95 -3.45 12.95
N GLU A 82 12.19 -4.53 12.87
CA GLU A 82 12.65 -5.81 12.35
C GLU A 82 11.93 -6.13 11.04
N THR A 83 12.69 -6.42 9.98
CA THR A 83 12.14 -6.87 8.70
C THR A 83 12.34 -8.36 8.55
N VAL A 84 11.26 -9.11 8.50
CA VAL A 84 11.28 -10.56 8.24
C VAL A 84 11.05 -10.82 6.76
N VAL A 85 12.07 -11.32 6.07
CA VAL A 85 12.02 -11.64 4.65
C VAL A 85 11.87 -13.15 4.46
N LEU A 86 10.84 -13.55 3.74
CA LEU A 86 10.54 -14.95 3.46
C LEU A 86 10.82 -15.29 1.98
N LYS A 87 11.22 -16.53 1.73
CA LYS A 87 11.45 -17.00 0.37
C LYS A 87 10.15 -17.50 -0.25
N PRO A 88 9.89 -17.21 -1.54
CA PRO A 88 8.73 -17.76 -2.24
C PRO A 88 8.89 -19.26 -2.44
N THR A 89 7.77 -19.99 -2.41
CA THR A 89 7.69 -21.40 -2.83
C THR A 89 7.79 -21.52 -4.35
N GLU A 90 8.06 -22.72 -4.87
CA GLU A 90 8.03 -22.95 -6.33
C GLU A 90 6.63 -22.69 -6.90
N GLN A 91 5.57 -23.09 -6.19
CA GLN A 91 4.19 -22.79 -6.58
C GLN A 91 3.90 -21.29 -6.68
N GLN A 92 4.42 -20.52 -5.73
CA GLN A 92 4.28 -19.06 -5.79
C GLN A 92 5.01 -18.47 -7.00
N LYS A 93 6.18 -19.01 -7.37
CA LYS A 93 6.92 -18.56 -8.55
C LYS A 93 6.15 -18.85 -9.84
N GLU A 94 5.60 -20.05 -9.99
CA GLU A 94 4.77 -20.43 -11.14
C GLU A 94 3.55 -19.51 -11.29
N ILE A 95 2.88 -19.18 -10.18
CA ILE A 95 1.74 -18.25 -10.20
C ILE A 95 2.21 -16.84 -10.60
N VAL A 96 3.37 -16.37 -10.11
CA VAL A 96 3.93 -15.07 -10.51
C VAL A 96 4.21 -15.03 -12.01
N GLU A 97 4.76 -16.10 -12.60
CA GLU A 97 4.96 -16.20 -14.04
C GLU A 97 3.64 -16.07 -14.79
N SER A 98 2.61 -16.79 -14.36
CA SER A 98 1.26 -16.69 -14.96
C SER A 98 0.66 -15.28 -14.83
N LEU A 99 0.92 -14.57 -13.72
CA LEU A 99 0.49 -13.16 -13.59
C LEU A 99 1.25 -12.27 -14.58
N GLY A 100 2.52 -12.54 -14.85
CA GLY A 100 3.31 -11.87 -15.89
C GLY A 100 2.73 -12.06 -17.29
N GLU A 101 2.39 -13.30 -17.66
CA GLU A 101 1.76 -13.61 -18.94
C GLU A 101 0.40 -12.89 -19.09
N ARG A 102 -0.44 -12.90 -18.05
CA ARG A 102 -1.71 -12.16 -18.04
C ARG A 102 -1.48 -10.66 -18.23
N ALA A 103 -0.46 -10.09 -17.60
CA ALA A 103 -0.13 -8.67 -17.71
C ALA A 103 0.29 -8.31 -19.16
N GLU A 104 1.02 -9.19 -19.84
CA GLU A 104 1.37 -9.01 -21.26
C GLU A 104 0.14 -9.06 -22.17
N VAL A 105 -0.79 -9.99 -21.92
CA VAL A 105 -2.04 -10.08 -22.70
C VAL A 105 -2.87 -8.80 -22.53
N VAL A 106 -3.02 -8.32 -21.30
CA VAL A 106 -3.74 -7.05 -21.01
C VAL A 106 -3.07 -5.86 -21.70
N ARG A 107 -1.73 -5.79 -21.65
CA ARG A 107 -0.96 -4.73 -22.29
C ARG A 107 -1.15 -4.68 -23.80
N ASN A 108 -1.22 -5.84 -24.43
CA ASN A 108 -1.39 -5.97 -25.88
C ASN A 108 -2.85 -5.85 -26.32
N GLY A 109 -3.78 -5.58 -25.42
CA GLY A 109 -5.21 -5.47 -25.74
C GLY A 109 -5.87 -6.80 -26.08
N GLY A 110 -5.27 -7.93 -25.69
CA GLY A 110 -5.73 -9.27 -26.01
C GLY A 110 -6.93 -9.75 -25.16
N VAL A 111 -7.38 -8.94 -24.18
CA VAL A 111 -8.50 -9.27 -23.30
C VAL A 111 -9.31 -8.04 -22.99
N ASP A 112 -10.64 -8.20 -22.83
CA ASP A 112 -11.51 -7.13 -22.39
C ASP A 112 -11.21 -6.73 -20.94
N ALA A 113 -11.17 -5.43 -20.65
CA ALA A 113 -10.85 -4.89 -19.33
C ALA A 113 -11.85 -5.31 -18.22
N SER A 114 -13.07 -5.74 -18.58
CA SER A 114 -14.03 -6.31 -17.64
C SER A 114 -13.68 -7.75 -17.24
N VAL A 115 -12.99 -8.48 -18.08
CA VAL A 115 -12.56 -9.85 -17.85
C VAL A 115 -11.25 -9.87 -17.06
N ASP A 116 -10.22 -9.16 -17.54
CA ASP A 116 -8.95 -9.03 -16.85
C ASP A 116 -8.31 -7.64 -17.06
N ASN A 117 -7.57 -7.15 -16.08
CA ASN A 117 -6.94 -5.85 -16.11
C ASN A 117 -5.80 -5.75 -15.10
N MET A 118 -4.94 -4.74 -15.24
CA MET A 118 -3.76 -4.56 -14.37
C MET A 118 -4.12 -4.41 -12.89
N LEU A 119 -5.28 -3.85 -12.55
CA LEU A 119 -5.71 -3.72 -11.15
C LEU A 119 -6.01 -5.10 -10.54
N LYS A 120 -6.70 -5.97 -11.29
CA LYS A 120 -7.00 -7.33 -10.87
C LYS A 120 -5.73 -8.15 -10.71
N ILE A 121 -4.83 -8.11 -11.69
CA ILE A 121 -3.53 -8.80 -11.65
C ILE A 121 -2.69 -8.35 -10.46
N THR A 122 -2.60 -7.04 -10.23
CA THR A 122 -1.87 -6.48 -9.08
C THR A 122 -2.49 -6.92 -7.74
N ASN A 123 -3.81 -6.99 -7.66
CA ASN A 123 -4.50 -7.47 -6.46
C ASN A 123 -4.26 -8.96 -6.23
N ASP A 124 -4.28 -9.78 -7.28
CA ASP A 124 -3.95 -11.21 -7.19
C ASP A 124 -2.49 -11.40 -6.74
N GLY A 125 -1.55 -10.59 -7.26
CA GLY A 125 -0.16 -10.60 -6.80
C GLY A 125 0.00 -10.21 -5.32
N ARG A 126 -0.75 -9.22 -4.83
CA ARG A 126 -0.75 -8.86 -3.41
C ARG A 126 -1.30 -9.98 -2.53
N LYS A 127 -2.37 -10.64 -2.96
CA LYS A 127 -2.94 -11.81 -2.27
C LYS A 127 -1.95 -12.96 -2.21
N LEU A 128 -1.34 -13.30 -3.36
CA LEU A 128 -0.33 -14.35 -3.44
C LEU A 128 0.87 -14.07 -2.52
N ALA A 129 1.31 -12.82 -2.45
CA ALA A 129 2.42 -12.41 -1.60
C ALA A 129 2.09 -12.49 -0.11
N LEU A 130 0.82 -12.47 0.28
CA LEU A 130 0.37 -12.65 1.66
C LEU A 130 0.19 -14.14 1.98
N ASP A 131 -0.69 -14.81 1.23
CA ASP A 131 -0.92 -16.24 1.32
C ASP A 131 -1.47 -16.78 -0.02
N GLN A 132 -0.91 -17.89 -0.51
CA GLN A 132 -1.30 -18.49 -1.78
C GLN A 132 -2.76 -18.96 -1.80
N ARG A 133 -3.32 -19.35 -0.65
CA ARG A 133 -4.72 -19.76 -0.51
C ARG A 133 -5.72 -18.63 -0.82
N LEU A 134 -5.30 -17.37 -0.74
CA LEU A 134 -6.13 -16.22 -1.16
C LEU A 134 -6.33 -16.11 -2.67
N VAL A 135 -5.48 -16.76 -3.45
CA VAL A 135 -5.61 -16.86 -4.92
C VAL A 135 -6.32 -18.15 -5.31
N ASN A 136 -5.99 -19.24 -4.65
CA ASN A 136 -6.63 -20.54 -4.86
C ASN A 136 -6.69 -21.32 -3.53
N GLU A 137 -7.87 -21.48 -2.97
CA GLU A 137 -8.11 -22.15 -1.70
C GLU A 137 -7.74 -23.64 -1.69
N LEU A 138 -7.56 -24.25 -2.88
CA LEU A 138 -7.12 -25.65 -3.01
C LEU A 138 -5.61 -25.82 -2.83
N LEU A 139 -4.85 -24.72 -2.78
CA LEU A 139 -3.42 -24.79 -2.53
C LEU A 139 -3.15 -25.15 -1.05
N PRO A 140 -2.09 -25.91 -0.79
CA PRO A 140 -1.76 -26.30 0.57
C PRO A 140 -1.36 -25.11 1.43
N ASP A 141 -1.55 -25.24 2.73
CA ASP A 141 -0.95 -24.32 3.68
C ASP A 141 0.59 -24.36 3.58
N ASN A 142 1.21 -23.20 3.71
CA ASN A 142 2.65 -23.06 3.73
C ASN A 142 3.11 -22.64 5.13
N PRO A 143 3.79 -23.50 5.90
CA PRO A 143 4.30 -23.15 7.23
C PRO A 143 5.29 -21.97 7.25
N GLU A 144 5.86 -21.65 6.09
CA GLU A 144 6.73 -20.49 5.89
C GLU A 144 6.00 -19.31 5.21
N SER A 145 4.66 -19.32 5.18
CA SER A 145 3.88 -18.17 4.73
C SER A 145 4.07 -16.98 5.67
N LYS A 146 3.80 -15.77 5.17
CA LYS A 146 3.86 -14.56 6.01
C LYS A 146 2.93 -14.67 7.21
N ILE A 147 1.79 -15.34 7.04
CA ILE A 147 0.77 -15.51 8.09
C ILE A 147 1.29 -16.45 9.15
N SER A 148 1.78 -17.64 8.77
CA SER A 148 2.29 -18.64 9.70
C SER A 148 3.50 -18.12 10.48
N VAL A 149 4.42 -17.42 9.80
CA VAL A 149 5.58 -16.83 10.48
C VAL A 149 5.17 -15.65 11.38
N CYS A 150 4.18 -14.84 10.99
CA CYS A 150 3.63 -13.79 11.85
C CYS A 150 2.98 -14.39 13.11
N ALA A 151 2.15 -15.42 12.97
CA ALA A 151 1.52 -16.11 14.08
C ALA A 151 2.56 -16.67 15.07
N LYS A 152 3.58 -17.36 14.52
CA LYS A 152 4.68 -17.91 15.33
C LYS A 152 5.44 -16.82 16.10
N LYS A 153 5.85 -15.74 15.43
CA LYS A 153 6.54 -14.62 16.10
C LYS A 153 5.64 -13.95 17.14
N SER A 154 4.37 -13.75 16.84
CA SER A 154 3.42 -13.18 17.80
C SER A 154 3.27 -14.07 19.03
N TYR A 155 3.23 -15.39 18.85
CA TYR A 155 3.18 -16.34 19.95
C TYR A 155 4.47 -16.31 20.80
N GLU A 156 5.65 -16.26 20.15
CA GLU A 156 6.94 -16.15 20.85
C GLU A 156 7.00 -14.88 21.70
N ILE A 157 6.65 -13.72 21.13
CA ILE A 157 6.60 -12.44 21.86
C ILE A 157 5.60 -12.49 23.01
N TRP A 158 4.41 -13.06 22.77
CA TRP A 158 3.41 -13.23 23.84
C TRP A 158 3.93 -14.06 24.99
N LYS A 159 4.61 -15.16 24.70
CA LYS A 159 5.21 -16.04 25.71
C LYS A 159 6.29 -15.31 26.51
N ASP A 160 7.18 -14.61 25.83
CA ASP A 160 8.31 -13.90 26.45
C ASP A 160 7.85 -12.70 27.30
N THR A 161 6.74 -12.07 26.91
CA THR A 161 6.19 -10.90 27.61
C THR A 161 4.97 -11.22 28.49
N ALA A 162 4.68 -12.49 28.73
CA ALA A 162 3.50 -12.91 29.50
C ALA A 162 3.45 -12.33 30.92
N ALA A 163 4.60 -12.21 31.60
CA ALA A 163 4.70 -11.60 32.93
C ALA A 163 4.36 -10.09 32.93
N GLN A 164 4.63 -9.40 31.82
CA GLN A 164 4.39 -7.97 31.65
C GLN A 164 2.99 -7.70 31.10
N LYS A 165 2.25 -8.73 30.66
CA LYS A 165 0.94 -8.62 30.02
C LYS A 165 0.93 -7.65 28.83
N SER A 166 1.97 -7.69 28.00
CA SER A 166 2.10 -6.84 26.83
C SER A 166 1.02 -7.14 25.80
N ALA A 167 0.52 -6.09 25.14
CA ALA A 167 -0.42 -6.20 24.03
C ALA A 167 0.31 -6.16 22.69
N GLN A 168 -0.20 -6.89 21.71
CA GLN A 168 0.29 -6.88 20.34
C GLN A 168 -0.81 -6.44 19.38
N LEU A 169 -0.45 -5.72 18.34
CA LEU A 169 -1.35 -5.30 17.27
C LEU A 169 -0.86 -5.88 15.95
N ILE A 170 -1.72 -6.61 15.26
CA ILE A 170 -1.45 -7.15 13.92
C ILE A 170 -2.31 -6.38 12.92
N PHE A 171 -1.65 -5.73 11.96
CA PHE A 171 -2.32 -4.98 10.90
C PHE A 171 -2.28 -5.78 9.61
N CYS A 172 -3.45 -6.06 9.03
CA CYS A 172 -3.61 -6.69 7.73
C CYS A 172 -4.69 -5.95 6.95
N ASP A 173 -4.35 -5.46 5.76
CA ASP A 173 -5.26 -4.70 4.89
C ASP A 173 -5.96 -5.57 3.83
N LEU A 174 -5.67 -6.86 3.82
CA LEU A 174 -6.25 -7.82 2.88
C LEU A 174 -7.04 -8.91 3.62
N SER A 175 -7.94 -9.56 2.86
CA SER A 175 -8.64 -10.77 3.35
C SER A 175 -9.51 -10.53 4.58
N THR A 176 -10.23 -9.41 4.62
CA THR A 176 -11.23 -9.18 5.67
C THR A 176 -12.32 -10.25 5.63
N PRO A 177 -12.74 -10.80 6.79
CA PRO A 177 -13.78 -11.83 6.85
C PRO A 177 -15.08 -11.36 6.19
N LYS A 178 -15.67 -12.21 5.33
CA LYS A 178 -16.91 -11.91 4.61
C LYS A 178 -18.14 -12.60 5.23
N GLY A 179 -17.93 -13.58 6.11
CA GLY A 179 -19.00 -14.37 6.69
C GLY A 179 -19.61 -15.42 5.74
N ASP A 180 -18.98 -15.65 4.59
CA ASP A 180 -19.41 -16.62 3.57
C ASP A 180 -18.71 -17.99 3.67
N GLY A 181 -17.85 -18.17 4.69
CA GLY A 181 -17.07 -19.37 4.91
C GLY A 181 -15.83 -19.50 4.04
N SER A 182 -15.52 -18.50 3.18
CA SER A 182 -14.31 -18.50 2.39
C SER A 182 -13.07 -18.31 3.28
N PHE A 183 -11.94 -18.83 2.81
CA PHE A 183 -10.66 -18.66 3.51
C PHE A 183 -10.34 -17.19 3.73
N ASN A 184 -9.97 -16.84 4.95
CA ASN A 184 -9.50 -15.52 5.27
C ASN A 184 -8.39 -15.56 6.33
N VAL A 185 -7.49 -14.58 6.24
CA VAL A 185 -6.30 -14.48 7.10
C VAL A 185 -6.65 -14.25 8.57
N TYR A 186 -7.73 -13.53 8.85
CA TYR A 186 -8.12 -13.20 10.23
C TYR A 186 -8.54 -14.43 11.02
N ASP A 187 -9.28 -15.34 10.38
CA ASP A 187 -9.72 -16.58 11.05
C ASP A 187 -8.60 -17.60 11.14
N ASP A 188 -7.71 -17.62 10.14
CA ASP A 188 -6.51 -18.46 10.13
C ASP A 188 -5.53 -18.07 11.25
N LEU A 189 -5.30 -16.78 11.47
CA LEU A 189 -4.45 -16.29 12.57
C LEU A 189 -4.98 -16.54 13.97
N LYS A 190 -6.27 -16.84 14.12
CA LYS A 190 -6.89 -17.14 15.42
C LYS A 190 -6.76 -18.62 15.83
N GLN A 191 -6.44 -19.51 14.91
CA GLN A 191 -6.29 -20.95 15.13
C GLN A 191 -4.90 -21.28 15.67
#